data_9ebe43beaaf55798a9cc1a4c6ea27549
#
_entry.id   9ebe43beaaf55798a9cc1a4c6ea27549
#
_cell.length_a   1.000
_cell.length_b   1.000
_cell.length_c   1.000
_cell.angle_alpha   90.00
_cell.angle_beta   90.00
_cell.angle_gamma   90.00
#
_symmetry.space_group_name_H-M   'P 1'
#
loop_
_entity.id
_entity.type
_entity.pdbx_description
1 polymer ?
#
loop_
_entity_poly.entity_id
_entity_poly.type
_entity_poly.pdbx_seq_one_letter_code
_entity_poly.pdbx_strand_id
1 'polypeptide(L)'
;MERRAFLKQGCMTCLAFAGAGALLSLEGCASLPVVKVEPSEGARKVVLPVASLGPEGMVIVRSRSFSNDILVVRNAEGTYDALLMRCTHQDQPLTATRSGLHCASHGSTFDLQGNVVAAPAERPLTRYPVTVLLDQLNISIHN
;
A
#
# COMPACT_ATOMS: atom_id res chain seq x y z
N MET A 1 21.09 47.88 -13.18
CA MET A 1 19.82 47.14 -13.21
C MET A 1 19.69 46.36 -11.90
N GLU A 2 18.84 46.84 -11.06
CA GLU A 2 18.73 46.43 -9.64
C GLU A 2 17.97 45.12 -9.50
N ARG A 3 18.66 44.01 -9.32
CA ARG A 3 18.07 42.71 -9.04
C ARG A 3 17.34 42.64 -7.68
N ARG A 4 17.51 43.67 -6.83
CA ARG A 4 16.90 43.72 -5.49
C ARG A 4 15.48 44.29 -5.47
N ALA A 5 15.04 44.98 -6.52
CA ALA A 5 13.68 45.54 -6.60
C ALA A 5 12.63 44.49 -6.92
N PHE A 6 12.99 43.43 -7.66
CA PHE A 6 12.05 42.36 -8.06
C PHE A 6 11.60 41.49 -6.88
N LEU A 7 12.44 41.29 -5.88
CA LEU A 7 12.11 40.46 -4.71
C LEU A 7 11.20 41.15 -3.68
N LYS A 8 11.13 42.49 -3.70
CA LYS A 8 10.29 43.22 -2.77
C LYS A 8 8.85 43.40 -3.26
N GLN A 9 8.63 43.36 -4.56
CA GLN A 9 7.30 43.50 -5.16
C GLN A 9 6.51 42.19 -5.24
N GLY A 10 7.19 41.03 -5.27
CA GLY A 10 6.54 39.71 -5.29
C GLY A 10 5.89 39.26 -3.96
N CYS A 11 6.26 39.87 -2.84
CA CYS A 11 5.80 39.42 -1.53
C CYS A 11 4.54 40.14 -1.02
N MET A 12 4.16 41.26 -1.63
CA MET A 12 3.00 42.04 -1.15
C MET A 12 1.67 41.70 -1.85
N THR A 13 1.70 40.98 -2.96
CA THR A 13 0.48 40.56 -3.68
C THR A 13 -0.07 39.22 -3.22
N CYS A 14 0.66 38.45 -2.41
CA CYS A 14 0.17 37.17 -1.87
C CYS A 14 -0.69 37.31 -0.58
N LEU A 15 -0.76 38.50 0.01
CA LEU A 15 -1.50 38.72 1.27
C LEU A 15 -2.93 39.23 1.09
N ALA A 16 -3.37 39.54 -0.12
CA ALA A 16 -4.71 40.13 -0.37
C ALA A 16 -5.78 39.10 -0.80
N PHE A 17 -5.45 37.80 -0.93
CA PHE A 17 -6.40 36.75 -1.26
C PHE A 17 -6.72 35.74 -0.16
N ALA A 18 -6.44 36.09 1.10
CA ALA A 18 -6.71 35.26 2.26
C ALA A 18 -8.12 35.47 2.82
N GLY A 19 -9.13 35.62 2.01
CA GLY A 19 -10.46 35.96 2.47
C GLY A 19 -11.61 35.40 1.66
N ALA A 20 -11.59 34.13 1.24
CA ALA A 20 -12.80 33.41 0.87
C ALA A 20 -12.48 31.91 0.88
N GLY A 21 -13.12 31.17 1.81
CA GLY A 21 -12.90 29.77 2.10
C GLY A 21 -12.77 28.85 0.91
N ALA A 22 -11.57 28.49 0.60
CA ALA A 22 -11.26 27.24 -0.07
C ALA A 22 -10.49 26.39 0.93
N LEU A 23 -11.18 25.53 1.66
CA LEU A 23 -10.61 24.36 2.27
C LEU A 23 -10.13 23.48 1.07
N LEU A 24 -8.98 23.82 0.54
CA LEU A 24 -8.21 22.89 -0.29
C LEU A 24 -7.82 21.76 0.66
N SER A 25 -8.60 20.67 0.61
CA SER A 25 -8.19 19.39 1.15
C SER A 25 -6.85 19.07 0.51
N LEU A 26 -5.77 19.30 1.25
CA LEU A 26 -4.47 18.68 0.94
C LEU A 26 -4.69 17.18 1.13
N GLU A 27 -5.19 16.53 0.07
CA GLU A 27 -5.12 15.08 -0.03
C GLU A 27 -3.64 14.74 -0.17
N GLY A 28 -2.96 14.72 0.98
CA GLY A 28 -1.62 14.21 1.07
C GLY A 28 -1.62 12.79 0.53
N CYS A 29 -0.57 12.37 -0.17
CA CYS A 29 -0.34 11.00 -0.57
C CYS A 29 -0.38 10.11 0.68
N ALA A 30 -1.57 9.67 1.07
CA ALA A 30 -1.74 8.79 2.21
C ALA A 30 -1.09 7.45 1.84
N SER A 31 0.01 7.14 2.52
CA SER A 31 0.63 5.82 2.43
C SER A 31 -0.35 4.78 2.97
N LEU A 32 -0.31 3.57 2.40
CA LEU A 32 -1.11 2.47 2.91
C LEU A 32 -0.75 2.19 4.39
N PRO A 33 -1.72 1.85 5.23
CA PRO A 33 -1.46 1.51 6.63
C PRO A 33 -0.58 0.26 6.72
N VAL A 34 0.34 0.25 7.68
CA VAL A 34 1.23 -0.88 7.95
C VAL A 34 0.97 -1.39 9.35
N VAL A 35 0.58 -2.66 9.46
CA VAL A 35 0.40 -3.35 10.74
C VAL A 35 1.58 -4.30 10.96
N LYS A 36 2.25 -4.15 12.11
CA LYS A 36 3.30 -5.06 12.52
C LYS A 36 2.69 -6.20 13.32
N VAL A 37 3.00 -7.43 12.91
CA VAL A 37 2.55 -8.64 13.58
C VAL A 37 3.75 -9.50 13.95
N GLU A 38 3.69 -10.12 15.11
CA GLU A 38 4.66 -11.14 15.51
C GLU A 38 3.90 -12.47 15.61
N PRO A 39 4.04 -13.35 14.60
CA PRO A 39 3.41 -14.66 14.65
C PRO A 39 3.94 -15.43 15.86
N SER A 40 3.07 -16.16 16.54
CA SER A 40 3.50 -17.10 17.59
C SER A 40 4.51 -18.09 17.00
N GLU A 41 5.51 -18.49 17.77
CA GLU A 41 6.51 -19.47 17.34
C GLU A 41 5.83 -20.72 16.78
N GLY A 42 6.15 -21.05 15.51
CA GLY A 42 5.54 -22.17 14.78
C GLY A 42 4.16 -21.88 14.16
N ALA A 43 3.56 -20.72 14.40
CA ALA A 43 2.28 -20.38 13.79
C ALA A 43 2.47 -19.88 12.34
N ARG A 44 2.02 -20.69 11.40
CA ARG A 44 1.90 -20.31 9.97
C ARG A 44 0.61 -19.51 9.71
N LYS A 45 0.22 -18.67 10.66
CA LYS A 45 -1.05 -17.95 10.62
C LYS A 45 -0.87 -16.53 11.15
N VAL A 46 -1.39 -15.57 10.41
CA VAL A 46 -1.50 -14.18 10.84
C VAL A 46 -2.97 -13.89 11.12
N VAL A 47 -3.24 -13.23 12.23
CA VAL A 47 -4.58 -12.78 12.59
C VAL A 47 -4.54 -11.26 12.78
N LEU A 48 -5.45 -10.55 12.12
CA LEU A 48 -5.60 -9.10 12.30
C LEU A 48 -7.08 -8.69 12.20
N PRO A 49 -7.49 -7.65 12.94
CA PRO A 49 -8.86 -7.13 12.85
C PRO A 49 -9.16 -6.59 11.45
N VAL A 50 -10.38 -6.79 10.95
CA VAL A 50 -10.85 -6.16 9.70
C VAL A 50 -10.71 -4.64 9.77
N ALA A 51 -10.90 -4.06 10.96
CA ALA A 51 -10.70 -2.61 11.20
C ALA A 51 -9.26 -2.11 10.97
N SER A 52 -8.28 -3.02 10.84
CA SER A 52 -6.89 -2.65 10.48
C SER A 52 -6.73 -2.20 9.03
N LEU A 53 -7.70 -2.52 8.17
CA LEU A 53 -7.69 -2.04 6.79
C LEU A 53 -7.96 -0.53 6.79
N GLY A 54 -7.15 0.20 6.03
CA GLY A 54 -7.37 1.63 5.83
C GLY A 54 -8.65 1.92 5.02
N PRO A 55 -8.92 3.20 4.76
CA PRO A 55 -10.11 3.63 4.02
C PRO A 55 -10.18 3.04 2.62
N GLU A 56 -9.04 2.73 2.03
CA GLU A 56 -8.92 2.08 0.72
C GLU A 56 -9.24 0.57 0.77
N GLY A 57 -9.55 0.01 1.94
CA GLY A 57 -9.75 -1.43 2.12
C GLY A 57 -8.46 -2.24 2.03
N MET A 58 -7.32 -1.63 2.30
CA MET A 58 -6.01 -2.26 2.18
C MET A 58 -5.15 -2.06 3.43
N VAL A 59 -4.27 -3.03 3.71
CA VAL A 59 -3.27 -2.95 4.78
C VAL A 59 -2.03 -3.77 4.41
N ILE A 60 -0.85 -3.26 4.74
CA ILE A 60 0.41 -3.99 4.63
C ILE A 60 0.69 -4.66 5.97
N VAL A 61 0.86 -5.97 5.94
CA VAL A 61 1.23 -6.78 7.11
C VAL A 61 2.73 -7.03 7.06
N ARG A 62 3.41 -6.58 8.09
CA ARG A 62 4.87 -6.72 8.24
C ARG A 62 5.20 -7.55 9.47
N SER A 63 6.16 -8.46 9.34
CA SER A 63 6.70 -9.23 10.45
C SER A 63 8.19 -9.45 10.26
N ARG A 64 8.92 -9.55 11.38
CA ARG A 64 10.33 -9.96 11.36
C ARG A 64 10.52 -11.42 10.98
N SER A 65 9.47 -12.22 11.12
CA SER A 65 9.47 -13.65 10.78
C SER A 65 9.24 -13.92 9.30
N PHE A 66 8.89 -12.89 8.50
CA PHE A 66 8.66 -13.00 7.07
C PHE A 66 9.76 -12.28 6.29
N SER A 67 10.24 -12.91 5.20
CA SER A 67 11.21 -12.28 4.32
C SER A 67 10.64 -11.10 3.54
N ASN A 68 9.32 -11.07 3.33
CA ASN A 68 8.61 -10.02 2.59
C ASN A 68 7.29 -9.68 3.27
N ASP A 69 6.83 -8.45 3.08
CA ASP A 69 5.52 -8.00 3.55
C ASP A 69 4.38 -8.72 2.79
N ILE A 70 3.18 -8.67 3.36
CA ILE A 70 1.95 -9.20 2.76
C ILE A 70 0.98 -8.04 2.59
N LEU A 71 0.48 -7.81 1.38
CA LEU A 71 -0.60 -6.88 1.12
C LEU A 71 -1.93 -7.61 1.30
N VAL A 72 -2.79 -7.10 2.17
CA VAL A 72 -4.17 -7.56 2.31
C VAL A 72 -5.09 -6.56 1.66
N VAL A 73 -5.97 -7.04 0.80
CA VAL A 73 -6.92 -6.23 0.01
C VAL A 73 -8.33 -6.75 0.22
N ARG A 74 -9.28 -5.86 0.47
CA ARG A 74 -10.71 -6.17 0.44
C ARG A 74 -11.25 -5.96 -0.96
N ASN A 75 -11.82 -6.99 -1.56
CA ASN A 75 -12.44 -6.96 -2.88
C ASN A 75 -13.84 -6.32 -2.83
N ALA A 76 -14.35 -5.95 -4.00
CA ALA A 76 -15.68 -5.36 -4.15
C ALA A 76 -16.80 -6.29 -3.65
N GLU A 77 -16.62 -7.62 -3.76
CA GLU A 77 -17.55 -8.64 -3.29
C GLU A 77 -17.48 -8.88 -1.76
N GLY A 78 -16.64 -8.13 -1.03
CA GLY A 78 -16.45 -8.31 0.40
C GLY A 78 -15.53 -9.48 0.79
N THR A 79 -14.91 -10.12 -0.18
CA THR A 79 -13.84 -11.11 0.02
C THR A 79 -12.48 -10.43 0.23
N TYR A 80 -11.47 -11.21 0.62
CA TYR A 80 -10.13 -10.68 0.89
C TYR A 80 -9.08 -11.49 0.18
N ASP A 81 -8.10 -10.81 -0.40
CA ASP A 81 -6.86 -11.38 -0.91
C ASP A 81 -5.70 -11.00 0.01
N ALA A 82 -4.77 -11.93 0.21
CA ALA A 82 -3.50 -11.69 0.88
C ALA A 82 -2.36 -12.06 -0.08
N LEU A 83 -1.64 -11.04 -0.55
CA LEU A 83 -0.63 -11.14 -1.60
C LEU A 83 0.76 -11.02 -1.00
N LEU A 84 1.64 -11.97 -1.27
CA LEU A 84 3.05 -11.87 -0.91
C LEU A 84 3.68 -10.76 -1.76
N MET A 85 4.24 -9.74 -1.11
CA MET A 85 4.87 -8.60 -1.79
C MET A 85 6.28 -8.94 -2.29
N ARG A 86 6.38 -10.01 -3.09
CA ARG A 86 7.61 -10.52 -3.70
C ARG A 86 7.42 -10.71 -5.19
N CYS A 87 8.26 -10.04 -5.99
CA CYS A 87 8.20 -10.09 -7.44
C CYS A 87 8.51 -11.49 -7.96
N THR A 88 7.64 -12.02 -8.82
CA THR A 88 7.78 -13.37 -9.39
C THR A 88 8.80 -13.46 -10.52
N HIS A 89 9.38 -12.32 -10.94
CA HIS A 89 10.49 -12.31 -11.89
C HIS A 89 11.81 -12.69 -11.22
N GLN A 90 12.25 -11.99 -10.18
CA GLN A 90 13.53 -12.19 -9.50
C GLN A 90 13.44 -11.96 -7.97
N ASP A 91 12.36 -12.34 -7.36
CA ASP A 91 12.18 -12.34 -5.90
C ASP A 91 12.42 -11.00 -5.19
N GLN A 92 12.42 -9.88 -5.93
CA GLN A 92 12.60 -8.54 -5.37
C GLN A 92 11.36 -8.07 -4.60
N PRO A 93 11.51 -7.24 -3.54
CA PRO A 93 10.39 -6.69 -2.83
C PRO A 93 9.56 -5.77 -3.73
N LEU A 94 8.25 -5.75 -3.50
CA LEU A 94 7.29 -4.92 -4.22
C LEU A 94 6.88 -3.71 -3.39
N THR A 95 6.55 -2.63 -4.08
CA THR A 95 5.88 -1.47 -3.51
C THR A 95 4.39 -1.55 -3.84
N ALA A 96 3.53 -1.47 -2.82
CA ALA A 96 2.09 -1.41 -3.00
C ALA A 96 1.61 0.03 -3.19
N THR A 97 0.66 0.22 -4.09
CA THR A 97 -0.07 1.45 -4.34
C THR A 97 -1.57 1.17 -4.25
N ARG A 98 -2.41 2.20 -4.38
CA ARG A 98 -3.88 2.06 -4.42
C ARG A 98 -4.39 1.30 -5.64
N SER A 99 -3.60 1.19 -6.70
CA SER A 99 -3.98 0.57 -7.99
C SER A 99 -3.29 -0.76 -8.27
N GLY A 100 -2.35 -1.19 -7.44
CA GLY A 100 -1.61 -2.44 -7.65
C GLY A 100 -0.24 -2.43 -7.00
N LEU A 101 0.61 -3.35 -7.41
CA LEU A 101 1.97 -3.52 -6.91
C LEU A 101 2.99 -3.31 -8.03
N HIS A 102 4.13 -2.75 -7.67
CA HIS A 102 5.19 -2.39 -8.62
C HIS A 102 6.55 -2.89 -8.13
N CYS A 103 7.34 -3.44 -9.03
CA CYS A 103 8.72 -3.85 -8.81
C CYS A 103 9.67 -2.76 -9.34
N ALA A 104 10.39 -2.09 -8.44
CA ALA A 104 11.32 -1.03 -8.81
C ALA A 104 12.55 -1.52 -9.58
N SER A 105 12.91 -2.82 -9.46
CA SER A 105 14.12 -3.37 -10.07
C SER A 105 14.02 -3.50 -11.58
N HIS A 106 12.91 -4.03 -12.11
CA HIS A 106 12.77 -4.30 -13.54
C HIS A 106 11.40 -3.89 -14.12
N GLY A 107 10.56 -3.18 -13.35
CA GLY A 107 9.33 -2.57 -13.85
C GLY A 107 8.12 -3.50 -13.91
N SER A 108 8.19 -4.76 -13.44
CA SER A 108 7.00 -5.60 -13.37
C SER A 108 5.90 -4.95 -12.53
N THR A 109 4.66 -5.03 -13.00
CA THR A 109 3.49 -4.55 -12.25
C THR A 109 2.44 -5.64 -12.13
N PHE A 110 1.68 -5.56 -11.04
CA PHE A 110 0.62 -6.50 -10.71
C PHE A 110 -0.62 -5.74 -10.27
N ASP A 111 -1.80 -6.27 -10.57
CA ASP A 111 -3.05 -5.72 -10.06
C ASP A 111 -3.28 -6.06 -8.57
N LEU A 112 -4.36 -5.59 -8.00
CA LEU A 112 -4.72 -5.86 -6.60
C LEU A 112 -5.19 -7.29 -6.36
N GLN A 113 -5.40 -8.08 -7.40
CA GLN A 113 -5.65 -9.51 -7.36
C GLN A 113 -4.36 -10.34 -7.53
N GLY A 114 -3.21 -9.66 -7.72
CA GLY A 114 -1.91 -10.28 -7.89
C GLY A 114 -1.63 -10.81 -9.30
N ASN A 115 -2.47 -10.52 -10.29
CA ASN A 115 -2.20 -10.90 -11.68
C ASN A 115 -1.16 -9.97 -12.30
N VAL A 116 -0.36 -10.49 -13.24
CA VAL A 116 0.62 -9.69 -13.97
C VAL A 116 -0.08 -8.70 -14.89
N VAL A 117 0.30 -7.43 -14.79
CA VAL A 117 -0.15 -6.35 -15.68
C VAL A 117 0.96 -5.96 -16.65
N ALA A 118 2.22 -5.95 -16.19
CA ALA A 118 3.37 -5.65 -17.05
C ALA A 118 4.55 -6.56 -16.76
N ALA A 119 5.22 -6.98 -17.84
CA ALA A 119 6.45 -7.76 -17.82
C ALA A 119 7.59 -7.00 -17.08
N PRO A 120 8.68 -7.69 -16.72
CA PRO A 120 9.10 -9.04 -17.13
C PRO A 120 8.55 -10.20 -16.28
N ALA A 121 7.77 -9.97 -15.22
CA ALA A 121 7.13 -11.07 -14.51
C ALA A 121 6.13 -11.80 -15.44
N GLU A 122 6.10 -13.13 -15.36
CA GLU A 122 5.25 -14.01 -16.18
C GLU A 122 4.21 -14.77 -15.36
N ARG A 123 4.36 -14.76 -14.03
CA ARG A 123 3.51 -15.51 -13.10
C ARG A 123 2.84 -14.58 -12.11
N PRO A 124 1.60 -14.85 -11.70
CA PRO A 124 0.92 -14.07 -10.66
C PRO A 124 1.66 -14.15 -9.32
N LEU A 125 1.34 -13.23 -8.43
CA LEU A 125 1.86 -13.23 -7.07
C LEU A 125 1.33 -14.44 -6.28
N THR A 126 2.10 -14.86 -5.28
CA THR A 126 1.64 -15.85 -4.31
C THR A 126 0.50 -15.27 -3.50
N ARG A 127 -0.63 -15.98 -3.44
CA ARG A 127 -1.79 -15.65 -2.61
C ARG A 127 -1.88 -16.60 -1.43
N TYR A 128 -2.19 -16.04 -0.28
CA TYR A 128 -2.46 -16.81 0.93
C TYR A 128 -3.97 -16.86 1.18
N PRO A 129 -4.50 -18.02 1.59
CA PRO A 129 -5.90 -18.14 1.96
C PRO A 129 -6.25 -17.22 3.13
N VAL A 130 -7.37 -16.51 3.01
CA VAL A 130 -7.92 -15.64 4.03
C VAL A 130 -9.30 -16.15 4.43
N THR A 131 -9.55 -16.30 5.72
CA THR A 131 -10.86 -16.56 6.28
C THR A 131 -11.24 -15.47 7.25
N VAL A 132 -12.52 -15.10 7.29
CA VAL A 132 -13.05 -14.10 8.23
C VAL A 132 -13.80 -14.81 9.33
N LEU A 133 -13.46 -14.52 10.58
CA LEU A 133 -14.15 -15.04 11.75
C LEU A 133 -14.21 -13.93 12.81
N LEU A 134 -15.42 -13.59 13.27
CA LEU A 134 -15.65 -12.58 14.32
C LEU A 134 -14.88 -11.26 14.07
N ASP A 135 -14.99 -10.72 12.85
CA ASP A 135 -14.30 -9.50 12.40
C ASP A 135 -12.75 -9.58 12.45
N GLN A 136 -12.22 -10.81 12.46
CA GLN A 136 -10.80 -11.09 12.34
C GLN A 136 -10.48 -11.73 10.99
N LEU A 137 -9.47 -11.22 10.31
CA LEU A 137 -8.86 -11.83 9.13
C LEU A 137 -7.84 -12.86 9.59
N ASN A 138 -8.02 -14.08 9.18
CA ASN A 138 -7.13 -15.20 9.45
C ASN A 138 -6.43 -15.58 8.16
N ILE A 139 -5.14 -15.27 8.05
CA ILE A 139 -4.31 -15.51 6.87
C ILE A 139 -3.44 -16.73 7.12
N SER A 140 -3.57 -17.76 6.30
CA SER A 140 -2.77 -18.98 6.40
C SER A 140 -1.51 -18.85 5.53
N ILE A 141 -0.34 -18.74 6.20
CA ILE A 141 0.96 -18.62 5.53
C ILE A 141 1.54 -20.00 5.29
N HIS A 142 1.77 -20.35 4.04
CA HIS A 142 2.49 -21.56 3.66
C HIS A 142 3.59 -21.22 2.66
N ASN A 143 4.73 -21.85 2.80
CA ASN A 143 5.84 -21.75 1.86
C ASN A 143 5.59 -22.70 0.67
#